data_16136351d7afc0e3eb78f420fe528ceb
#
_entry.id   16136351d7afc0e3eb78f420fe528ceb
#
_cell.length_a   1.000
_cell.length_b   1.000
_cell.length_c   1.000
_cell.angle_alpha   90.00
_cell.angle_beta   90.00
_cell.angle_gamma   90.00
#
_symmetry.space_group_name_H-M   'P 1'
#
loop_
_entity.id
_entity.type
_entity.pdbx_description
1 polymer ?
#
loop_
_entity_poly.entity_id
_entity_poly.type
_entity_poly.pdbx_seq_one_letter_code
_entity_poly.pdbx_strand_id
1 'polypeptide(L)'
;MDEDVSKFLERRLGRVHAKLRLGIEAEHEAQVFGQGINYFHIENLTSSHFIITSFLRLAGLYGRGRRNATQIQVRRNYVRSIQIPKAFDGFVILHLSDLHVDISRDAMERLTTILPELEYDLCVLTGDYRGETFGPYDETMAGMVRICAALKRPVYGVLGNHDTIRMLLNECEINKRDEQCIYLAGIDDAHFYLTDNIEKTASGIPDGVFSILLSHTPEIYEEAAHVDYNLLLSGHTHGGQICLPGRIPIILNSVLPRNMGSGAWKYRGMFGYTSVGAGSSTIPVRFNCPPEITLHYLESN
;
A
#
# COMPACT_ATOMS: atom_id res chain seq x y z
N MET A 1 -21.00 -15.17 1.82
CA MET A 1 -21.03 -13.68 1.95
C MET A 1 -22.48 -13.28 2.20
N ASP A 2 -22.70 -12.36 3.13
CA ASP A 2 -24.03 -11.85 3.46
C ASP A 2 -24.65 -11.14 2.23
N GLU A 3 -25.93 -11.40 1.94
CA GLU A 3 -26.63 -10.82 0.78
C GLU A 3 -26.67 -9.28 0.83
N ASP A 4 -26.69 -8.71 2.03
CA ASP A 4 -26.68 -7.27 2.25
C ASP A 4 -25.31 -6.65 1.91
N VAL A 5 -24.20 -7.33 2.23
CA VAL A 5 -22.84 -6.91 1.86
C VAL A 5 -22.64 -6.95 0.35
N SER A 6 -23.13 -8.00 -0.32
CA SER A 6 -23.07 -8.11 -1.78
C SER A 6 -23.83 -6.97 -2.46
N LYS A 7 -25.04 -6.66 -2.01
CA LYS A 7 -25.84 -5.54 -2.54
C LYS A 7 -25.22 -4.18 -2.26
N PHE A 8 -24.55 -4.02 -1.12
CA PHE A 8 -23.81 -2.80 -0.79
C PHE A 8 -22.63 -2.60 -1.75
N LEU A 9 -21.83 -3.65 -1.98
CA LEU A 9 -20.71 -3.62 -2.93
C LEU A 9 -21.19 -3.36 -4.37
N GLU A 10 -22.26 -4.02 -4.82
CA GLU A 10 -22.82 -3.78 -6.16
C GLU A 10 -23.29 -2.33 -6.34
N ARG A 11 -23.88 -1.71 -5.32
CA ARG A 11 -24.32 -0.30 -5.39
C ARG A 11 -23.14 0.68 -5.45
N ARG A 12 -22.06 0.38 -4.74
CA ARG A 12 -20.88 1.25 -4.64
C ARG A 12 -19.94 1.10 -5.83
N LEU A 13 -19.61 -0.12 -6.19
CA LEU A 13 -18.61 -0.43 -7.23
C LEU A 13 -19.22 -0.54 -8.63
N GLY A 14 -20.54 -0.73 -8.71
CA GLY A 14 -21.24 -1.16 -9.91
C GLY A 14 -21.27 -2.68 -10.02
N ARG A 15 -22.37 -3.20 -10.57
CA ARG A 15 -22.65 -4.65 -10.62
C ARG A 15 -21.56 -5.46 -11.32
N VAL A 16 -21.01 -4.94 -12.42
CA VAL A 16 -19.99 -5.66 -13.21
C VAL A 16 -18.70 -5.78 -12.43
N HIS A 17 -18.20 -4.67 -11.88
CA HIS A 17 -16.95 -4.64 -11.11
C HIS A 17 -17.07 -5.53 -9.86
N ALA A 18 -18.13 -5.36 -9.05
CA ALA A 18 -18.33 -6.17 -7.84
C ALA A 18 -18.35 -7.68 -8.16
N LYS A 19 -19.06 -8.09 -9.23
CA LYS A 19 -19.11 -9.51 -9.62
C LYS A 19 -17.79 -10.02 -10.18
N LEU A 20 -17.07 -9.20 -10.95
CA LEU A 20 -15.74 -9.56 -11.45
C LEU A 20 -14.79 -9.79 -10.29
N ARG A 21 -14.70 -8.83 -9.37
CA ARG A 21 -13.83 -8.91 -8.19
C ARG A 21 -14.12 -10.14 -7.32
N LEU A 22 -15.38 -10.33 -6.96
CA LEU A 22 -15.81 -11.47 -6.14
C LEU A 22 -15.66 -12.81 -6.87
N GLY A 23 -15.85 -12.82 -8.20
CA GLY A 23 -15.60 -14.00 -9.04
C GLY A 23 -14.13 -14.39 -9.02
N ILE A 24 -13.23 -13.43 -9.23
CA ILE A 24 -11.79 -13.67 -9.20
C ILE A 24 -11.35 -14.14 -7.81
N GLU A 25 -11.83 -13.53 -6.73
CA GLU A 25 -11.53 -13.96 -5.36
C GLU A 25 -11.97 -15.42 -5.13
N ALA A 26 -13.20 -15.79 -5.54
CA ALA A 26 -13.71 -17.15 -5.40
C ALA A 26 -12.96 -18.16 -6.29
N GLU A 27 -12.59 -17.79 -7.51
CA GLU A 27 -11.81 -18.63 -8.41
C GLU A 27 -10.38 -18.84 -7.91
N HIS A 28 -9.76 -17.84 -7.31
CA HIS A 28 -8.42 -17.97 -6.73
C HIS A 28 -8.40 -18.86 -5.48
N GLU A 29 -9.43 -18.85 -4.65
CA GLU A 29 -9.58 -19.84 -3.58
C GLU A 29 -9.65 -21.27 -4.12
N ALA A 30 -10.26 -21.46 -5.29
CA ALA A 30 -10.42 -22.77 -5.94
C ALA A 30 -9.17 -23.20 -6.74
N GLN A 31 -8.39 -22.28 -7.26
CA GLN A 31 -7.32 -22.52 -8.25
C GLN A 31 -5.90 -22.61 -7.70
N VAL A 32 -5.69 -22.65 -6.39
CA VAL A 32 -4.36 -22.85 -5.78
C VAL A 32 -3.61 -24.10 -6.32
N PHE A 33 -4.28 -24.94 -7.06
CA PHE A 33 -3.77 -26.23 -7.58
C PHE A 33 -3.75 -26.42 -9.09
N GLY A 34 -3.95 -25.42 -9.94
CA GLY A 34 -4.14 -25.85 -11.32
C GLY A 34 -4.01 -24.95 -12.51
N GLN A 35 -3.30 -23.85 -12.57
CA GLN A 35 -3.01 -23.25 -13.89
C GLN A 35 -1.71 -22.41 -13.95
N GLY A 36 -0.76 -22.88 -14.80
CA GLY A 36 0.14 -22.08 -15.63
C GLY A 36 1.34 -21.41 -14.95
N ILE A 37 2.49 -21.53 -15.62
CA ILE A 37 3.81 -21.00 -15.26
C ILE A 37 3.85 -19.47 -15.01
N ASN A 38 2.82 -18.73 -15.34
CA ASN A 38 2.73 -17.27 -15.17
C ASN A 38 2.29 -16.79 -13.79
N TYR A 39 1.95 -17.70 -12.87
CA TYR A 39 1.52 -17.39 -11.50
C TYR A 39 2.51 -17.89 -10.43
N PHE A 40 3.80 -17.88 -10.74
CA PHE A 40 4.84 -18.19 -9.75
C PHE A 40 5.06 -16.97 -8.84
N HIS A 41 4.15 -16.73 -7.92
CA HIS A 41 4.43 -15.90 -6.75
C HIS A 41 5.28 -16.74 -5.78
N ILE A 42 6.55 -16.37 -5.63
CA ILE A 42 7.49 -16.99 -4.67
C ILE A 42 6.89 -16.95 -3.25
N GLU A 43 6.01 -16.01 -2.98
CA GLU A 43 5.29 -15.80 -1.72
C GLU A 43 4.38 -16.97 -1.34
N ASN A 44 3.77 -17.65 -2.30
CA ASN A 44 2.87 -18.78 -2.08
C ASN A 44 3.58 -20.14 -1.98
N LEU A 45 4.90 -20.18 -2.13
CA LEU A 45 5.68 -21.39 -1.92
C LEU A 45 5.98 -21.59 -0.43
N THR A 46 5.19 -22.39 0.26
CA THR A 46 5.43 -22.82 1.66
C THR A 46 6.85 -23.36 1.85
N SER A 47 7.45 -23.92 0.80
CA SER A 47 8.83 -24.38 0.76
C SER A 47 9.84 -23.24 0.78
N SER A 48 9.57 -22.08 0.17
CA SER A 48 10.50 -20.94 0.16
C SER A 48 10.65 -20.34 1.56
N HIS A 49 9.55 -20.20 2.32
CA HIS A 49 9.55 -19.75 3.70
C HIS A 49 10.45 -20.66 4.57
N PHE A 50 10.29 -21.99 4.44
CA PHE A 50 11.08 -22.97 5.20
C PHE A 50 12.56 -22.90 4.84
N ILE A 51 12.89 -22.83 3.55
CA ILE A 51 14.28 -22.79 3.05
C ILE A 51 14.98 -21.52 3.54
N ILE A 52 14.38 -20.34 3.33
CA ILE A 52 14.97 -19.05 3.72
C ILE A 52 15.12 -18.98 5.26
N THR A 53 14.10 -19.38 5.99
CA THR A 53 14.14 -19.39 7.47
C THR A 53 15.23 -20.33 7.99
N SER A 54 15.33 -21.53 7.43
CA SER A 54 16.35 -22.52 7.81
C SER A 54 17.76 -22.02 7.52
N PHE A 55 17.97 -21.44 6.33
CA PHE A 55 19.26 -20.84 5.97
C PHE A 55 19.64 -19.70 6.93
N LEU A 56 18.73 -18.78 7.21
CA LEU A 56 18.98 -17.66 8.12
C LEU A 56 19.25 -18.13 9.56
N ARG A 57 18.60 -19.22 10.02
CA ARG A 57 18.85 -19.83 11.32
C ARG A 57 20.22 -20.48 11.38
N LEU A 58 20.58 -21.25 10.37
CA LEU A 58 21.90 -21.90 10.27
C LEU A 58 23.04 -20.85 10.21
N ALA A 59 22.81 -19.74 9.51
CA ALA A 59 23.76 -18.62 9.45
C ALA A 59 23.78 -17.74 10.72
N GLY A 60 22.94 -18.01 11.72
CA GLY A 60 22.82 -17.17 12.93
C GLY A 60 22.21 -15.79 12.70
N LEU A 61 21.63 -15.55 11.51
CA LEU A 61 21.14 -14.22 11.09
C LEU A 61 19.67 -14.00 11.40
N TYR A 62 18.87 -15.04 11.63
CA TYR A 62 17.42 -14.92 11.80
C TYR A 62 17.01 -13.96 12.93
N GLY A 63 17.65 -14.06 14.10
CA GLY A 63 17.37 -13.17 15.24
C GLY A 63 17.71 -11.70 14.95
N ARG A 64 18.78 -11.44 14.16
CA ARG A 64 19.14 -10.10 13.70
C ARG A 64 18.08 -9.58 12.72
N GLY A 65 17.67 -10.39 11.75
CA GLY A 65 16.66 -10.03 10.77
C GLY A 65 15.31 -9.68 11.42
N ARG A 66 14.88 -10.45 12.43
CA ARG A 66 13.67 -10.14 13.22
C ARG A 66 13.77 -8.81 13.95
N ARG A 67 14.87 -8.54 14.64
CA ARG A 67 15.07 -7.23 15.29
C ARG A 67 15.05 -6.08 14.29
N ASN A 68 15.65 -6.25 13.12
CA ASN A 68 15.60 -5.23 12.07
C ASN A 68 14.16 -4.95 11.61
N ALA A 69 13.31 -5.98 11.52
CA ALA A 69 11.91 -5.86 11.10
C ALA A 69 11.04 -5.05 12.09
N THR A 70 11.47 -4.86 13.33
CA THR A 70 10.77 -4.02 14.31
C THR A 70 11.30 -2.58 14.37
N GLN A 71 12.37 -2.26 13.64
CA GLN A 71 13.00 -0.93 13.63
C GLN A 71 12.32 -0.02 12.60
N ILE A 72 11.03 0.22 12.78
CA ILE A 72 10.22 1.07 11.89
C ILE A 72 10.80 2.49 11.89
N GLN A 73 11.12 3.00 10.70
CA GLN A 73 11.63 4.34 10.48
C GLN A 73 10.51 5.28 10.08
N VAL A 74 10.45 6.45 10.71
CA VAL A 74 9.60 7.55 10.24
C VAL A 74 10.38 8.32 9.18
N ARG A 75 9.92 8.22 7.93
CA ARG A 75 10.51 8.95 6.79
C ARG A 75 9.77 10.27 6.56
N ARG A 76 10.48 11.23 6.00
CA ARG A 76 9.91 12.48 5.53
C ARG A 76 10.16 12.61 4.04
N ASN A 77 9.10 12.88 3.29
CA ASN A 77 9.17 13.14 1.85
C ASN A 77 8.53 14.49 1.56
N TYR A 78 9.17 15.30 0.74
CA TYR A 78 8.72 16.65 0.39
C TYR A 78 8.28 16.68 -1.07
N VAL A 79 7.02 17.00 -1.30
CA VAL A 79 6.42 17.14 -2.63
C VAL A 79 6.26 18.62 -2.91
N ARG A 80 7.07 19.14 -3.82
CA ARG A 80 7.10 20.58 -4.17
C ARG A 80 6.51 20.80 -5.55
N SER A 81 5.40 21.52 -5.64
CA SER A 81 4.75 21.80 -6.90
C SER A 81 3.99 23.13 -6.86
N ILE A 82 4.02 23.87 -7.97
CA ILE A 82 3.19 25.07 -8.19
C ILE A 82 1.70 24.74 -8.30
N GLN A 83 1.35 23.47 -8.56
CA GLN A 83 -0.04 22.99 -8.64
C GLN A 83 -0.65 22.72 -7.26
N ILE A 84 0.18 22.63 -6.19
CA ILE A 84 -0.32 22.51 -4.84
C ILE A 84 -0.98 23.83 -4.44
N PRO A 85 -2.30 23.81 -4.08
CA PRO A 85 -2.98 25.01 -3.65
C PRO A 85 -2.35 25.58 -2.37
N LYS A 86 -2.32 26.91 -2.24
CA LYS A 86 -1.71 27.57 -1.08
C LYS A 86 -2.28 27.16 0.27
N ALA A 87 -3.58 26.86 0.31
CA ALA A 87 -4.22 26.34 1.54
C ALA A 87 -3.66 24.98 1.98
N PHE A 88 -2.99 24.24 1.07
CA PHE A 88 -2.35 22.96 1.35
C PHE A 88 -0.83 23.07 1.51
N ASP A 89 -0.28 24.27 1.57
CA ASP A 89 1.13 24.44 1.91
C ASP A 89 1.38 23.97 3.35
N GLY A 90 2.37 23.08 3.53
CA GLY A 90 2.64 22.41 4.79
C GLY A 90 1.66 21.29 5.17
N PHE A 91 0.71 20.91 4.30
CA PHE A 91 -0.21 19.78 4.54
C PHE A 91 0.56 18.46 4.61
N VAL A 92 0.28 17.65 5.61
CA VAL A 92 1.03 16.42 5.90
C VAL A 92 0.17 15.20 5.71
N ILE A 93 0.60 14.28 4.85
CA ILE A 93 -0.04 13.00 4.62
C ILE A 93 0.79 11.91 5.27
N LEU A 94 0.24 11.19 6.25
CA LEU A 94 0.84 9.96 6.77
C LEU A 94 0.53 8.81 5.81
N HIS A 95 1.56 8.13 5.32
CA HIS A 95 1.46 6.99 4.42
C HIS A 95 1.92 5.71 5.12
N LEU A 96 1.02 4.75 5.21
CA LEU A 96 1.25 3.39 5.68
C LEU A 96 1.01 2.43 4.52
N SER A 97 1.83 1.39 4.41
CA SER A 97 1.70 0.35 3.39
C SER A 97 2.18 -0.99 3.92
N ASP A 98 1.70 -2.07 3.32
CA ASP A 98 2.23 -3.43 3.51
C ASP A 98 2.37 -3.77 4.99
N LEU A 99 1.27 -3.65 5.72
CA LEU A 99 1.25 -3.82 7.17
C LEU A 99 1.45 -5.28 7.56
N HIS A 100 0.87 -6.21 6.80
CA HIS A 100 0.93 -7.66 7.07
C HIS A 100 0.83 -7.96 8.57
N VAL A 101 -0.26 -7.50 9.17
CA VAL A 101 -0.44 -7.43 10.64
C VAL A 101 -0.36 -8.78 11.34
N ASP A 102 -0.58 -9.86 10.59
CA ASP A 102 -0.53 -11.26 11.00
C ASP A 102 0.88 -11.87 10.95
N ILE A 103 1.84 -11.26 10.25
CA ILE A 103 3.21 -11.79 10.10
C ILE A 103 4.12 -11.43 11.28
N SER A 104 4.04 -10.20 11.80
CA SER A 104 4.93 -9.74 12.88
C SER A 104 4.18 -8.92 13.92
N ARG A 105 3.74 -9.58 14.97
CA ARG A 105 3.10 -8.95 16.12
C ARG A 105 3.99 -7.87 16.75
N ASP A 106 5.28 -8.16 16.94
CA ASP A 106 6.23 -7.23 17.55
C ASP A 106 6.36 -5.91 16.75
N ALA A 107 6.37 -6.01 15.40
CA ALA A 107 6.41 -4.84 14.53
C ALA A 107 5.10 -4.03 14.64
N MET A 108 3.95 -4.69 14.70
CA MET A 108 2.65 -4.02 14.82
C MET A 108 2.46 -3.37 16.20
N GLU A 109 2.90 -4.00 17.28
CA GLU A 109 2.94 -3.38 18.60
C GLU A 109 3.83 -2.14 18.61
N ARG A 110 4.99 -2.19 17.94
CA ARG A 110 5.86 -1.02 17.78
C ARG A 110 5.18 0.08 16.97
N LEU A 111 4.50 -0.26 15.88
CA LEU A 111 3.77 0.69 15.05
C LEU A 111 2.71 1.43 15.86
N THR A 112 1.88 0.71 16.63
CA THR A 112 0.83 1.33 17.45
C THR A 112 1.37 2.27 18.53
N THR A 113 2.63 2.12 18.96
CA THR A 113 3.27 3.08 19.88
C THR A 113 3.78 4.33 19.18
N ILE A 114 4.16 4.25 17.90
CA ILE A 114 4.70 5.37 17.13
C ILE A 114 3.57 6.27 16.60
N LEU A 115 2.47 5.69 16.11
CA LEU A 115 1.41 6.40 15.41
C LEU A 115 0.80 7.59 16.19
N PRO A 116 0.49 7.48 17.49
CA PRO A 116 -0.09 8.60 18.25
C PRO A 116 0.84 9.80 18.41
N GLU A 117 2.17 9.60 18.29
CA GLU A 117 3.17 10.65 18.44
C GLU A 117 3.33 11.50 17.18
N LEU A 118 2.76 11.06 16.05
CA LEU A 118 2.92 11.73 14.76
C LEU A 118 1.86 12.81 14.56
N GLU A 119 2.28 13.93 13.95
CA GLU A 119 1.40 15.00 13.51
C GLU A 119 1.22 14.91 12.00
N TYR A 120 -0.05 14.85 11.55
CA TYR A 120 -0.44 14.79 10.15
C TYR A 120 -1.91 15.23 9.99
N ASP A 121 -2.28 15.63 8.78
CA ASP A 121 -3.63 16.11 8.44
C ASP A 121 -4.56 14.98 7.99
N LEU A 122 -4.03 13.99 7.25
CA LEU A 122 -4.75 12.76 6.88
C LEU A 122 -3.80 11.55 6.80
N CYS A 123 -4.37 10.35 6.89
CA CYS A 123 -3.65 9.11 6.71
C CYS A 123 -4.11 8.38 5.44
N VAL A 124 -3.16 7.80 4.72
CA VAL A 124 -3.43 6.92 3.58
C VAL A 124 -2.80 5.53 3.80
N LEU A 125 -3.52 4.51 3.37
CA LEU A 125 -3.15 3.11 3.47
C LEU A 125 -3.13 2.52 2.04
N THR A 126 -1.98 2.04 1.58
CA THR A 126 -1.83 1.54 0.20
C THR A 126 -1.81 0.02 0.08
N GLY A 127 -2.60 -0.66 0.92
CA GLY A 127 -2.86 -2.09 0.78
C GLY A 127 -1.95 -3.00 1.60
N ASP A 128 -2.10 -4.30 1.34
CA ASP A 128 -1.41 -5.40 2.01
C ASP A 128 -1.51 -5.36 3.54
N TYR A 129 -2.76 -5.37 4.01
CA TYR A 129 -3.06 -5.44 5.45
C TYR A 129 -2.76 -6.81 6.03
N ARG A 130 -2.80 -7.85 5.20
CA ARG A 130 -2.66 -9.26 5.50
C ARG A 130 -1.44 -9.86 4.81
N GLY A 131 -0.79 -10.83 5.45
CA GLY A 131 0.39 -11.53 4.89
C GLY A 131 0.05 -12.81 4.14
N GLU A 132 -1.08 -13.45 4.45
CA GLU A 132 -1.53 -14.66 3.79
C GLU A 132 -2.70 -14.37 2.86
N THR A 133 -2.66 -14.90 1.63
CA THR A 133 -3.75 -14.71 0.65
C THR A 133 -5.02 -15.44 1.07
N PHE A 134 -4.91 -16.57 1.77
CA PHE A 134 -6.02 -17.44 2.18
C PHE A 134 -5.99 -17.73 3.69
N GLY A 135 -7.12 -18.20 4.24
CA GLY A 135 -7.25 -18.60 5.64
C GLY A 135 -8.07 -17.61 6.47
N PRO A 136 -8.15 -17.80 7.81
CA PRO A 136 -8.97 -16.97 8.71
C PRO A 136 -8.45 -15.53 8.77
N TYR A 137 -9.38 -14.57 8.93
CA TYR A 137 -9.03 -13.12 8.98
C TYR A 137 -8.97 -12.58 10.41
N ASP A 138 -9.30 -13.37 11.42
CA ASP A 138 -9.53 -12.86 12.79
C ASP A 138 -8.32 -12.12 13.37
N GLU A 139 -7.10 -12.64 13.15
CA GLU A 139 -5.87 -11.98 13.60
C GLU A 139 -5.62 -10.68 12.83
N THR A 140 -5.83 -10.69 11.51
CA THR A 140 -5.70 -9.51 10.66
C THR A 140 -6.69 -8.43 11.09
N MET A 141 -7.95 -8.81 11.28
CA MET A 141 -9.02 -7.90 11.72
C MET A 141 -8.70 -7.28 13.08
N ALA A 142 -8.31 -8.11 14.06
CA ALA A 142 -7.92 -7.63 15.38
C ALA A 142 -6.67 -6.73 15.34
N GLY A 143 -5.72 -7.02 14.46
CA GLY A 143 -4.53 -6.19 14.21
C GLY A 143 -4.90 -4.83 13.62
N MET A 144 -5.71 -4.82 12.57
CA MET A 144 -6.18 -3.58 11.92
C MET A 144 -7.02 -2.71 12.84
N VAL A 145 -7.89 -3.29 13.67
CA VAL A 145 -8.65 -2.53 14.68
C VAL A 145 -7.70 -1.78 15.62
N ARG A 146 -6.63 -2.43 16.10
CA ARG A 146 -5.63 -1.76 16.97
C ARG A 146 -4.89 -0.64 16.26
N ILE A 147 -4.49 -0.83 15.00
CA ILE A 147 -3.82 0.20 14.20
C ILE A 147 -4.76 1.37 13.95
N CYS A 148 -5.99 1.09 13.52
CA CYS A 148 -7.00 2.14 13.26
C CYS A 148 -7.36 2.94 14.52
N ALA A 149 -7.35 2.31 15.69
CA ALA A 149 -7.57 3.00 16.97
C ALA A 149 -6.40 3.94 17.34
N ALA A 150 -5.20 3.69 16.83
CA ALA A 150 -4.02 4.54 17.04
C ALA A 150 -3.91 5.68 16.01
N LEU A 151 -4.71 5.66 14.93
CA LEU A 151 -4.68 6.68 13.88
C LEU A 151 -5.62 7.85 14.20
N LYS A 152 -5.16 9.06 13.85
CA LYS A 152 -6.00 10.26 13.79
C LYS A 152 -6.77 10.25 12.46
N ARG A 153 -8.00 10.72 12.44
CA ARG A 153 -8.85 10.78 11.23
C ARG A 153 -8.68 12.10 10.50
N PRO A 154 -8.92 12.15 9.18
CA PRO A 154 -9.46 11.10 8.29
C PRO A 154 -8.43 10.05 7.85
N VAL A 155 -8.91 8.84 7.57
CA VAL A 155 -8.11 7.72 7.04
C VAL A 155 -8.74 7.22 5.75
N TYR A 156 -7.95 7.16 4.69
CA TYR A 156 -8.33 6.62 3.38
C TYR A 156 -7.46 5.41 3.05
N GLY A 157 -7.98 4.46 2.31
CA GLY A 157 -7.20 3.29 1.92
C GLY A 157 -7.61 2.73 0.56
N VAL A 158 -6.74 1.92 -0.02
CA VAL A 158 -7.04 1.04 -1.13
C VAL A 158 -6.97 -0.39 -0.63
N LEU A 159 -7.97 -1.23 -0.97
CA LEU A 159 -8.16 -2.63 -0.53
C LEU A 159 -8.35 -2.86 0.99
N GLY A 160 -9.43 -3.57 1.34
CA GLY A 160 -9.79 -4.00 2.70
C GLY A 160 -11.21 -3.61 3.13
N ASN A 161 -11.77 -4.31 4.12
CA ASN A 161 -13.12 -4.09 4.65
C ASN A 161 -13.04 -3.66 6.10
N HIS A 162 -12.99 -2.33 6.37
CA HIS A 162 -13.14 -1.81 7.72
C HIS A 162 -13.96 -0.53 7.76
N ASP A 163 -14.96 -0.48 8.62
CA ASP A 163 -15.88 0.65 8.81
C ASP A 163 -15.20 1.95 9.27
N THR A 164 -13.95 1.90 9.72
CA THR A 164 -13.18 3.05 10.19
C THR A 164 -12.26 3.66 9.13
N ILE A 165 -12.05 2.99 8.01
CA ILE A 165 -11.23 3.41 6.88
C ILE A 165 -12.15 3.60 5.68
N ARG A 166 -12.06 4.76 5.02
CA ARG A 166 -12.75 4.95 3.75
C ARG A 166 -11.92 4.32 2.63
N MET A 167 -12.35 3.15 2.18
CA MET A 167 -11.72 2.48 1.05
C MET A 167 -12.09 3.15 -0.26
N LEU A 168 -11.09 3.44 -1.08
CA LEU A 168 -11.24 3.98 -2.44
C LEU A 168 -11.01 2.84 -3.44
N LEU A 169 -12.08 2.40 -4.10
CA LEU A 169 -12.05 1.29 -5.07
C LEU A 169 -12.50 1.83 -6.44
N ASN A 170 -11.55 2.33 -7.21
CA ASN A 170 -11.81 3.10 -8.42
C ASN A 170 -12.72 4.31 -8.16
N GLU A 171 -12.39 5.05 -7.11
CA GLU A 171 -13.14 6.20 -6.59
C GLU A 171 -12.21 7.38 -6.34
N CYS A 172 -12.78 8.57 -6.32
CA CYS A 172 -12.08 9.81 -6.01
C CYS A 172 -12.79 10.56 -4.88
N GLU A 173 -12.02 11.16 -3.98
CA GLU A 173 -12.50 11.97 -2.87
C GLU A 173 -11.91 13.38 -2.95
N ILE A 174 -12.69 14.39 -2.57
CA ILE A 174 -12.27 15.79 -2.57
C ILE A 174 -11.93 16.21 -1.15
N ASN A 175 -10.67 16.54 -0.91
CA ASN A 175 -10.23 17.15 0.35
C ASN A 175 -10.25 18.67 0.19
N LYS A 176 -11.05 19.35 1.02
CA LYS A 176 -11.21 20.80 1.00
C LYS A 176 -10.52 21.44 2.19
N ARG A 177 -9.82 22.55 1.93
CA ARG A 177 -9.26 23.42 2.96
C ARG A 177 -9.44 24.87 2.51
N ASP A 178 -10.14 25.65 3.30
CA ASP A 178 -10.64 26.97 2.89
C ASP A 178 -11.44 26.86 1.57
N GLU A 179 -11.24 27.73 0.62
CA GLU A 179 -11.91 27.69 -0.70
C GLU A 179 -11.15 26.83 -1.75
N GLN A 180 -10.10 26.08 -1.34
CA GLN A 180 -9.27 25.30 -2.21
C GLN A 180 -9.42 23.79 -1.95
N CYS A 181 -9.06 22.98 -2.93
CA CYS A 181 -9.16 21.53 -2.80
C CYS A 181 -8.00 20.79 -3.48
N ILE A 182 -7.75 19.57 -3.00
CA ILE A 182 -6.95 18.54 -3.65
C ILE A 182 -7.82 17.31 -3.84
N TYR A 183 -7.51 16.51 -4.86
CA TYR A 183 -8.22 15.28 -5.17
C TYR A 183 -7.40 14.09 -4.71
N LEU A 184 -8.03 13.16 -4.00
CA LEU A 184 -7.45 11.90 -3.56
C LEU A 184 -8.19 10.76 -4.21
N ALA A 185 -7.58 10.12 -5.19
CA ALA A 185 -8.13 8.96 -5.90
C ALA A 185 -7.51 7.67 -5.39
N GLY A 186 -8.24 6.59 -5.45
CA GLY A 186 -7.72 5.25 -5.18
C GLY A 186 -8.25 4.26 -6.19
N ILE A 187 -7.37 3.42 -6.72
CA ILE A 187 -7.73 2.33 -7.62
C ILE A 187 -7.80 1.00 -6.87
N ASP A 188 -8.56 0.07 -7.42
CA ASP A 188 -8.53 -1.33 -7.03
C ASP A 188 -7.21 -1.97 -7.50
N ASP A 189 -7.00 -3.25 -7.21
CA ASP A 189 -5.72 -3.90 -7.47
C ASP A 189 -5.36 -3.99 -8.96
N ALA A 190 -4.24 -3.37 -9.32
CA ALA A 190 -3.69 -3.33 -10.68
C ALA A 190 -2.64 -4.42 -10.94
N HIS A 191 -2.27 -5.23 -9.92
CA HIS A 191 -1.21 -6.22 -10.04
C HIS A 191 -1.75 -7.66 -10.16
N PHE A 192 -2.55 -8.08 -9.18
CA PHE A 192 -3.01 -9.45 -9.05
C PHE A 192 -4.43 -9.66 -9.60
N TYR A 193 -5.39 -8.84 -9.15
CA TYR A 193 -6.78 -8.95 -9.59
C TYR A 193 -7.04 -8.25 -10.91
N LEU A 194 -6.24 -7.26 -11.29
CA LEU A 194 -6.37 -6.46 -12.51
C LEU A 194 -7.79 -5.86 -12.65
N THR A 195 -8.30 -5.32 -11.55
CA THR A 195 -9.62 -4.72 -11.42
C THR A 195 -9.57 -3.21 -11.27
N ASP A 196 -8.42 -2.62 -11.44
CA ASP A 196 -8.21 -1.18 -11.48
C ASP A 196 -8.97 -0.53 -12.64
N ASN A 197 -9.37 0.72 -12.43
CA ASN A 197 -9.99 1.55 -13.47
C ASN A 197 -9.56 3.00 -13.28
N ILE A 198 -8.40 3.32 -13.82
CA ILE A 198 -7.79 4.64 -13.67
C ILE A 198 -8.60 5.73 -14.38
N GLU A 199 -9.21 5.43 -15.53
CA GLU A 199 -10.06 6.38 -16.27
C GLU A 199 -11.27 6.82 -15.43
N LYS A 200 -11.91 5.86 -14.73
CA LYS A 200 -13.04 6.17 -13.84
C LYS A 200 -12.62 7.11 -12.71
N THR A 201 -11.43 6.90 -12.13
CA THR A 201 -10.94 7.77 -11.04
C THR A 201 -10.56 9.15 -11.55
N ALA A 202 -9.96 9.24 -12.74
CA ALA A 202 -9.52 10.49 -13.35
C ALA A 202 -10.67 11.34 -13.90
N SER A 203 -11.74 10.70 -14.42
CA SER A 203 -12.87 11.40 -15.04
C SER A 203 -13.62 12.39 -14.12
N GLY A 204 -13.48 12.23 -12.80
CA GLY A 204 -14.06 13.12 -11.80
C GLY A 204 -13.14 14.28 -11.36
N ILE A 205 -11.92 14.37 -11.91
CA ILE A 205 -10.91 15.34 -11.53
C ILE A 205 -10.83 16.45 -12.59
N PRO A 206 -11.06 17.73 -12.25
CA PRO A 206 -10.91 18.82 -13.20
C PRO A 206 -9.45 19.02 -13.63
N ASP A 207 -9.25 19.51 -14.87
CA ASP A 207 -7.93 19.81 -15.38
C ASP A 207 -7.17 20.84 -14.52
N GLY A 208 -5.88 20.59 -14.32
CA GLY A 208 -4.98 21.50 -13.60
C GLY A 208 -5.12 21.51 -12.07
N VAL A 209 -5.95 20.67 -11.50
CA VAL A 209 -6.09 20.54 -10.04
C VAL A 209 -5.07 19.51 -9.51
N PHE A 210 -4.50 19.79 -8.34
CA PHE A 210 -3.57 18.85 -7.72
C PHE A 210 -4.28 17.57 -7.30
N SER A 211 -3.80 16.45 -7.83
CA SER A 211 -4.40 15.12 -7.63
C SER A 211 -3.37 14.10 -7.17
N ILE A 212 -3.81 13.24 -6.25
CA ILE A 212 -3.01 12.17 -5.66
C ILE A 212 -3.70 10.84 -5.98
N LEU A 213 -2.95 9.89 -6.55
CA LEU A 213 -3.41 8.53 -6.77
C LEU A 213 -2.84 7.61 -5.69
N LEU A 214 -3.70 6.84 -5.06
CA LEU A 214 -3.34 5.70 -4.23
C LEU A 214 -3.46 4.43 -5.06
N SER A 215 -2.39 3.65 -5.09
CA SER A 215 -2.35 2.32 -5.68
C SER A 215 -1.54 1.39 -4.79
N HIS A 216 -1.93 0.12 -4.68
CA HIS A 216 -1.08 -0.83 -3.98
C HIS A 216 0.25 -1.00 -4.69
N THR A 217 0.25 -1.26 -5.99
CA THR A 217 1.46 -1.40 -6.80
C THR A 217 1.89 -0.09 -7.48
N PRO A 218 3.20 0.19 -7.61
CA PRO A 218 3.69 1.31 -8.41
C PRO A 218 3.64 1.06 -9.92
N GLU A 219 3.31 -0.14 -10.39
CA GLU A 219 3.35 -0.55 -11.81
C GLU A 219 2.44 0.27 -12.72
N ILE A 220 1.40 0.89 -12.16
CA ILE A 220 0.45 1.79 -12.86
C ILE A 220 1.04 3.17 -13.17
N TYR A 221 2.34 3.41 -12.96
CA TYR A 221 2.96 4.74 -13.03
C TYR A 221 2.87 5.40 -14.40
N GLU A 222 2.90 4.62 -15.50
CA GLU A 222 2.78 5.17 -16.86
C GLU A 222 1.38 5.69 -17.11
N GLU A 223 0.36 4.89 -16.80
CA GLU A 223 -1.04 5.24 -16.94
C GLU A 223 -1.39 6.43 -16.04
N ALA A 224 -0.94 6.42 -14.80
CA ALA A 224 -1.16 7.52 -13.86
C ALA A 224 -0.59 8.85 -14.38
N ALA A 225 0.61 8.80 -14.99
CA ALA A 225 1.20 9.99 -15.59
C ALA A 225 0.51 10.44 -16.89
N HIS A 226 -0.12 9.52 -17.65
CA HIS A 226 -0.84 9.85 -18.87
C HIS A 226 -2.21 10.50 -18.61
N VAL A 227 -2.81 10.25 -17.46
CA VAL A 227 -4.05 10.90 -17.02
C VAL A 227 -3.81 12.05 -16.04
N ASP A 228 -2.58 12.59 -16.05
CA ASP A 228 -2.16 13.82 -15.37
C ASP A 228 -2.27 13.82 -13.83
N TYR A 229 -2.15 12.65 -13.17
CA TYR A 229 -1.95 12.64 -11.73
C TYR A 229 -0.64 13.33 -11.34
N ASN A 230 -0.66 14.08 -10.24
CA ASN A 230 0.51 14.85 -9.79
C ASN A 230 1.39 14.05 -8.82
N LEU A 231 0.79 13.14 -8.05
CA LEU A 231 1.48 12.31 -7.07
C LEU A 231 0.90 10.89 -7.06
N LEU A 232 1.75 9.87 -7.17
CA LEU A 232 1.41 8.47 -6.96
C LEU A 232 2.02 7.98 -5.64
N LEU A 233 1.20 7.45 -4.73
CA LEU A 233 1.62 6.79 -3.49
C LEU A 233 1.33 5.30 -3.58
N SER A 234 2.35 4.47 -3.36
CA SER A 234 2.27 3.00 -3.50
C SER A 234 3.16 2.26 -2.51
N GLY A 235 3.01 0.93 -2.48
CA GLY A 235 3.80 -0.01 -1.69
C GLY A 235 4.23 -1.24 -2.48
N HIS A 236 3.80 -2.43 -2.05
CA HIS A 236 3.93 -3.73 -2.71
C HIS A 236 5.35 -4.31 -2.77
N THR A 237 6.34 -3.53 -3.15
CA THR A 237 7.70 -4.00 -3.44
C THR A 237 8.50 -4.41 -2.21
N HIS A 238 8.10 -3.97 -1.02
CA HIS A 238 8.87 -4.03 0.23
C HIS A 238 10.32 -3.49 0.10
N GLY A 239 10.63 -2.78 -1.01
CA GLY A 239 11.99 -2.40 -1.37
C GLY A 239 12.93 -3.61 -1.48
N GLY A 240 12.37 -4.81 -1.73
CA GLY A 240 13.06 -6.09 -1.75
C GLY A 240 13.31 -6.73 -0.39
N GLN A 241 12.90 -6.09 0.73
CA GLN A 241 12.93 -6.62 2.12
C GLN A 241 14.28 -7.15 2.60
N ILE A 242 14.94 -8.03 1.81
CA ILE A 242 16.28 -8.58 2.03
C ILE A 242 17.19 -8.04 0.94
N CYS A 243 18.01 -7.06 1.31
CA CYS A 243 18.90 -6.35 0.40
C CYS A 243 20.38 -6.63 0.73
N LEU A 244 21.21 -6.53 -0.27
CA LEU A 244 22.66 -6.41 -0.13
C LEU A 244 23.01 -5.03 0.50
N PRO A 245 24.27 -4.84 0.98
CA PRO A 245 24.76 -3.53 1.39
C PRO A 245 24.49 -2.47 0.30
N GLY A 246 24.12 -1.26 0.72
CA GLY A 246 23.72 -0.21 -0.22
C GLY A 246 22.24 -0.27 -0.64
N ARG A 247 21.43 -1.05 0.04
CA ARG A 247 19.97 -1.22 -0.24
C ARG A 247 19.68 -1.81 -1.63
N ILE A 248 20.59 -2.62 -2.15
CA ILE A 248 20.40 -3.30 -3.44
C ILE A 248 19.48 -4.50 -3.22
N PRO A 249 18.22 -4.50 -3.74
CA PRO A 249 17.31 -5.60 -3.55
C PRO A 249 17.82 -6.86 -4.26
N ILE A 250 17.77 -7.99 -3.57
CA ILE A 250 18.07 -9.31 -4.18
C ILE A 250 16.93 -9.67 -5.14
N ILE A 251 15.70 -9.55 -4.66
CA ILE A 251 14.47 -9.71 -5.44
C ILE A 251 13.65 -8.44 -5.25
N LEU A 252 13.12 -7.93 -6.34
CA LEU A 252 12.10 -6.88 -6.33
C LEU A 252 10.88 -7.46 -7.04
N ASN A 253 9.81 -7.70 -6.30
CA ASN A 253 8.62 -8.37 -6.83
C ASN A 253 7.73 -7.39 -7.60
N SER A 254 8.26 -6.84 -8.69
CA SER A 254 7.54 -5.88 -9.51
C SER A 254 8.26 -5.64 -10.85
N VAL A 255 7.48 -5.37 -11.90
CA VAL A 255 7.97 -5.08 -13.26
C VAL A 255 8.07 -3.57 -13.43
N LEU A 256 9.10 -2.96 -12.84
CA LEU A 256 9.35 -1.51 -12.94
C LEU A 256 10.85 -1.19 -12.91
N PRO A 257 11.26 0.03 -13.31
CA PRO A 257 12.64 0.46 -13.12
C PRO A 257 13.06 0.38 -11.65
N ARG A 258 14.20 -0.25 -11.37
CA ARG A 258 14.64 -0.54 -9.99
C ARG A 258 14.70 0.68 -9.07
N ASN A 259 14.97 1.86 -9.61
CA ASN A 259 14.99 3.12 -8.88
C ASN A 259 13.60 3.61 -8.45
N MET A 260 12.52 3.03 -8.98
CA MET A 260 11.14 3.30 -8.56
C MET A 260 10.62 2.30 -7.51
N GLY A 261 11.37 1.25 -7.23
CA GLY A 261 10.98 0.21 -6.27
C GLY A 261 11.07 0.60 -4.81
N SER A 262 11.55 1.81 -4.46
CA SER A 262 11.54 2.33 -3.09
C SER A 262 11.84 3.81 -3.03
N GLY A 263 11.17 4.53 -2.10
CA GLY A 263 11.38 5.96 -1.87
C GLY A 263 10.81 6.83 -2.96
N ALA A 264 11.27 8.09 -3.02
CA ALA A 264 10.78 9.09 -3.95
C ALA A 264 11.37 8.94 -5.34
N TRP A 265 10.54 9.12 -6.38
CA TRP A 265 10.92 9.12 -7.78
C TRP A 265 10.05 10.10 -8.59
N LYS A 266 10.37 10.28 -9.87
CA LYS A 266 9.59 11.11 -10.79
C LYS A 266 9.46 10.43 -12.15
N TYR A 267 8.31 10.61 -12.79
CA TYR A 267 8.05 10.19 -14.15
C TYR A 267 7.18 11.22 -14.88
N ARG A 268 7.64 11.75 -16.03
CA ARG A 268 6.92 12.75 -16.85
C ARG A 268 6.32 13.94 -16.09
N GLY A 269 6.95 14.39 -15.02
CA GLY A 269 6.41 15.48 -14.20
C GLY A 269 5.60 15.03 -12.98
N MET A 270 5.05 13.82 -12.98
CA MET A 270 4.41 13.23 -11.83
C MET A 270 5.46 12.86 -10.76
N PHE A 271 5.17 13.17 -9.50
CA PHE A 271 5.91 12.65 -8.36
C PHE A 271 5.41 11.25 -8.04
N GLY A 272 6.31 10.39 -7.59
CA GLY A 272 5.94 9.09 -7.06
C GLY A 272 6.68 8.77 -5.78
N TYR A 273 6.07 7.94 -4.97
CA TYR A 273 6.70 7.36 -3.79
C TYR A 273 6.27 5.92 -3.62
N THR A 274 7.27 5.03 -3.57
CA THR A 274 7.04 3.62 -3.28
C THR A 274 7.52 3.32 -1.87
N SER A 275 6.60 3.06 -0.96
CA SER A 275 6.90 2.66 0.42
C SER A 275 7.51 1.27 0.45
N VAL A 276 8.48 1.07 1.34
CA VAL A 276 9.01 -0.27 1.61
C VAL A 276 8.18 -1.02 2.67
N GLY A 277 7.08 -0.43 3.10
CA GLY A 277 6.14 -1.03 4.03
C GLY A 277 6.57 -1.03 5.50
N ALA A 278 5.60 -1.03 6.39
CA ALA A 278 5.81 -1.09 7.84
C ALA A 278 5.89 -2.53 8.37
N GLY A 279 5.29 -3.49 7.65
CA GLY A 279 5.34 -4.92 7.95
C GLY A 279 6.48 -5.67 7.27
N SER A 280 6.29 -6.94 7.05
CA SER A 280 7.20 -7.82 6.31
C SER A 280 6.36 -8.85 5.57
N SER A 281 6.69 -9.16 4.32
CA SER A 281 6.05 -10.23 3.55
C SER A 281 6.74 -11.57 3.83
N THR A 282 5.99 -12.65 3.76
CA THR A 282 6.45 -14.04 3.82
C THR A 282 7.15 -14.42 5.13
N ILE A 283 8.21 -13.73 5.52
CA ILE A 283 8.99 -13.99 6.74
C ILE A 283 9.26 -12.70 7.52
N PRO A 284 9.21 -12.70 8.87
CA PRO A 284 9.34 -11.50 9.69
C PRO A 284 10.82 -11.09 9.86
N VAL A 285 11.54 -10.89 8.75
CA VAL A 285 12.95 -10.47 8.77
C VAL A 285 13.22 -9.39 7.74
N ARG A 286 14.11 -8.44 8.07
CA ARG A 286 14.58 -7.41 7.14
C ARG A 286 16.09 -7.24 7.22
N PHE A 287 16.74 -7.05 6.06
CA PHE A 287 18.17 -6.79 5.96
C PHE A 287 18.44 -5.63 5.01
N ASN A 288 19.17 -4.62 5.48
CA ASN A 288 19.54 -3.41 4.73
C ASN A 288 18.35 -2.65 4.08
N CYS A 289 17.14 -3.02 4.47
CA CYS A 289 15.88 -2.38 4.08
C CYS A 289 14.96 -2.32 5.31
N PRO A 290 15.19 -1.37 6.23
CA PRO A 290 14.37 -1.23 7.43
C PRO A 290 12.92 -0.88 7.05
N PRO A 291 11.91 -1.35 7.80
CA PRO A 291 10.53 -0.98 7.58
C PRO A 291 10.34 0.52 7.80
N GLU A 292 9.33 1.09 7.14
CA GLU A 292 9.07 2.52 7.23
C GLU A 292 7.58 2.87 7.26
N ILE A 293 7.32 4.04 7.78
CA ILE A 293 6.12 4.84 7.58
C ILE A 293 6.54 6.22 7.10
N THR A 294 5.76 6.86 6.24
CA THR A 294 6.21 8.08 5.58
C THR A 294 5.27 9.25 5.82
N LEU A 295 5.83 10.40 6.18
CA LEU A 295 5.13 11.69 6.22
C LEU A 295 5.47 12.44 4.93
N HIS A 296 4.46 12.66 4.08
CA HIS A 296 4.59 13.46 2.87
C HIS A 296 4.15 14.89 3.18
N TYR A 297 5.07 15.82 3.05
CA TYR A 297 4.84 17.25 3.21
C TYR A 297 4.56 17.87 1.83
N LEU A 298 3.38 18.43 1.65
CA LEU A 298 3.03 19.17 0.45
C LEU A 298 3.53 20.61 0.60
N GLU A 299 4.33 21.08 -0.36
CA GLU A 299 4.90 22.44 -0.37
C GLU A 299 4.50 23.15 -1.65
N SER A 300 3.75 24.25 -1.52
CA SER A 300 3.39 25.11 -2.66
C SER A 300 4.56 26.05 -2.97
N ASN A 301 5.09 25.99 -4.20
CA ASN A 301 6.14 26.90 -4.66
C ASN A 301 5.61 28.27 -5.08
#